data_c4abd6ee8669a66605e91a06846aa78d
#
_entry.id   c4abd6ee8669a66605e91a06846aa78d
#
_cell.length_a   1.000
_cell.length_b   1.000
_cell.length_c   1.000
_cell.angle_alpha   90.00
_cell.angle_beta   90.00
_cell.angle_gamma   90.00
#
_symmetry.space_group_name_H-M   'P 1'
#
loop_
_entity.id
_entity.type
_entity.pdbx_description
1 polymer ?
#
loop_
_entity_poly.entity_id
_entity_poly.type
_entity_poly.pdbx_seq_one_letter_code
_entity_poly.pdbx_strand_id
1 'polypeptide(L)'
;MGKIVGFEIGDHSVKLVYFAGKELKKAVSVALPDAMVSNGRILSMDAMADFLREAAKANGIPSGGAALTLSAADAFTRDVTVPAMTEQQLAYNLPFEFHDFLTEEKSKYFFDYSVREVRRDPDGYPLEMDLFACAMLKERVEAYRAMFRRAG
;
A
#
# COMPACT_ATOMS: atom_id res chain seq x y z
N MET A 1 17.35 -6.38 12.68
CA MET A 1 16.32 -5.52 12.11
C MET A 1 16.80 -5.03 10.76
N GLY A 2 16.06 -5.25 9.67
CA GLY A 2 16.52 -4.99 8.32
C GLY A 2 16.54 -3.51 7.94
N LYS A 3 17.14 -3.22 6.78
CA LYS A 3 17.05 -1.91 6.12
C LYS A 3 15.70 -1.81 5.42
N ILE A 4 14.98 -0.71 5.60
CA ILE A 4 13.71 -0.44 4.93
C ILE A 4 13.80 0.92 4.24
N VAL A 5 13.39 0.95 2.99
CA VAL A 5 13.23 2.18 2.20
C VAL A 5 11.74 2.39 1.94
N GLY A 6 11.20 3.49 2.44
CA GLY A 6 9.83 3.93 2.15
C GLY A 6 9.81 4.80 0.89
N PHE A 7 8.81 4.59 0.05
CA PHE A 7 8.59 5.32 -1.19
C PHE A 7 7.19 5.95 -1.20
N GLU A 8 7.11 7.19 -1.64
CA GLU A 8 5.88 7.85 -2.06
C GLU A 8 6.08 8.33 -3.50
N ILE A 9 5.33 7.76 -4.44
CA ILE A 9 5.41 8.10 -5.86
C ILE A 9 4.23 9.01 -6.18
N GLY A 10 4.50 10.29 -6.37
CA GLY A 10 3.54 11.31 -6.80
C GLY A 10 3.62 11.58 -8.29
N ASP A 11 2.81 12.51 -8.80
CA ASP A 11 2.77 12.85 -10.22
C ASP A 11 4.04 13.60 -10.69
N HIS A 12 4.72 14.31 -9.79
CA HIS A 12 5.86 15.16 -10.12
C HIS A 12 7.15 14.84 -9.35
N SER A 13 7.08 14.00 -8.34
CA SER A 13 8.25 13.65 -7.52
C SER A 13 8.09 12.30 -6.84
N VAL A 14 9.21 11.68 -6.57
CA VAL A 14 9.31 10.53 -5.67
C VAL A 14 9.99 10.97 -4.38
N LYS A 15 9.37 10.65 -3.25
CA LYS A 15 9.98 10.80 -1.93
C LYS A 15 10.49 9.45 -1.46
N LEU A 16 11.72 9.44 -0.97
CA LEU A 16 12.39 8.26 -0.43
C LEU A 16 12.79 8.53 1.03
N VAL A 17 12.49 7.60 1.90
CA VAL A 17 12.94 7.61 3.30
C VAL A 17 13.65 6.31 3.61
N TYR A 18 14.87 6.40 4.15
CA TYR A 18 15.65 5.24 4.52
C TYR A 18 15.75 5.10 6.02
N PHE A 19 15.35 3.93 6.52
CA PHE A 19 15.46 3.53 7.92
C PHE A 19 16.47 2.39 8.09
N ALA A 20 17.37 2.53 9.07
CA ALA A 20 18.18 1.46 9.60
C ALA A 20 17.64 1.08 10.98
N GLY A 21 16.93 -0.03 11.07
CA GLY A 21 16.17 -0.36 12.26
C GLY A 21 15.03 0.64 12.48
N LYS A 22 15.04 1.35 13.63
CA LYS A 22 14.06 2.39 13.98
C LYS A 22 14.53 3.81 13.67
N GLU A 23 15.75 3.97 13.19
CA GLU A 23 16.36 5.29 12.99
C GLU A 23 16.20 5.73 11.53
N LEU A 24 15.62 6.93 11.33
CA LEU A 24 15.60 7.59 10.04
C LEU A 24 17.01 8.07 9.68
N LYS A 25 17.60 7.49 8.65
CA LYS A 25 18.95 7.83 8.18
C LYS A 25 18.94 8.86 7.05
N LYS A 26 17.92 8.84 6.20
CA LYS A 26 17.83 9.75 5.07
C LYS A 26 16.37 9.97 4.64
N ALA A 27 16.07 11.20 4.22
CA ALA A 27 14.83 11.56 3.54
C ALA A 27 15.18 12.49 2.37
N VAL A 28 14.69 12.16 1.19
CA VAL A 28 14.94 12.94 -0.03
C VAL A 28 13.68 13.01 -0.89
N SER A 29 13.57 14.08 -1.66
CA SER A 29 12.57 14.22 -2.73
C SER A 29 13.30 14.39 -4.04
N VAL A 30 12.95 13.57 -5.04
CA VAL A 30 13.57 13.57 -6.37
C VAL A 30 12.49 13.90 -7.39
N ALA A 31 12.72 14.88 -8.24
CA ALA A 31 11.78 15.25 -9.30
C ALA A 31 11.65 14.10 -10.31
N LEU A 32 10.42 13.80 -10.70
CA LEU A 32 10.13 12.85 -11.77
C LEU A 32 10.24 13.55 -13.13
N PRO A 33 10.81 12.87 -14.14
CA PRO A 33 10.64 13.27 -15.53
C PRO A 33 9.16 13.33 -15.93
N ASP A 34 8.83 14.19 -16.86
CA ASP A 34 7.47 14.28 -17.41
C ASP A 34 7.00 12.94 -17.97
N ALA A 35 5.70 12.68 -17.88
CA ALA A 35 5.06 11.48 -18.40
C ALA A 35 5.51 10.15 -17.78
N MET A 36 6.04 10.13 -16.57
CA MET A 36 6.26 8.87 -15.82
C MET A 36 5.04 8.45 -14.99
N VAL A 37 4.30 9.42 -14.47
CA VAL A 37 3.07 9.22 -13.69
C VAL A 37 1.99 10.16 -14.21
N SER A 38 0.76 9.68 -14.28
CA SER A 38 -0.40 10.49 -14.66
C SER A 38 -1.61 10.10 -13.80
N ASN A 39 -2.21 11.08 -13.15
CA ASN A 39 -3.36 10.90 -12.26
C ASN A 39 -3.12 9.79 -11.20
N GLY A 40 -1.95 9.80 -10.58
CA GLY A 40 -1.53 8.83 -9.57
C GLY A 40 -1.19 7.43 -10.11
N ARG A 41 -1.14 7.24 -11.44
CA ARG A 41 -0.81 5.96 -12.08
C ARG A 41 0.54 6.00 -12.76
N ILE A 42 1.39 5.03 -12.47
CA ILE A 42 2.67 4.84 -13.15
C ILE A 42 2.41 4.35 -14.56
N LEU A 43 2.94 5.05 -15.55
CA LEU A 43 2.72 4.75 -16.98
C LEU A 43 3.60 3.59 -17.47
N SER A 44 4.80 3.42 -16.92
CA SER A 44 5.71 2.31 -17.21
C SER A 44 6.41 1.86 -15.94
N MET A 45 6.09 0.64 -15.48
CA MET A 45 6.71 0.04 -14.29
C MET A 45 8.22 -0.17 -14.49
N ASP A 46 8.65 -0.54 -15.70
CA ASP A 46 10.07 -0.75 -16.00
C ASP A 46 10.87 0.55 -15.97
N ALA A 47 10.36 1.62 -16.59
CA ALA A 47 10.99 2.93 -16.55
C ALA A 47 11.04 3.49 -15.11
N MET A 48 9.97 3.29 -14.33
CA MET A 48 9.94 3.69 -12.93
C MET A 48 10.97 2.89 -12.10
N ALA A 49 11.09 1.58 -12.31
CA ALA A 49 12.08 0.76 -11.62
C ALA A 49 13.51 1.27 -11.88
N ASP A 50 13.84 1.57 -13.13
CA ASP A 50 15.17 2.10 -13.51
C ASP A 50 15.40 3.48 -12.88
N PHE A 51 14.38 4.36 -12.88
CA PHE A 51 14.44 5.66 -12.21
C PHE A 51 14.66 5.54 -10.70
N LEU A 52 13.91 4.67 -10.02
CA LEU A 52 14.02 4.47 -8.57
C LEU A 52 15.41 3.95 -8.19
N ARG A 53 15.98 3.03 -8.99
CA ARG A 53 17.33 2.51 -8.79
C ARG A 53 18.36 3.64 -8.87
N GLU A 54 18.31 4.45 -9.92
CA GLU A 54 19.25 5.56 -10.09
C GLU A 54 19.07 6.65 -9.03
N ALA A 55 17.82 6.97 -8.66
CA ALA A 55 17.52 7.93 -7.60
C ALA A 55 18.06 7.47 -6.24
N ALA A 56 17.88 6.19 -5.89
CA ALA A 56 18.41 5.62 -4.66
C ALA A 56 19.94 5.65 -4.65
N LYS A 57 20.56 5.22 -5.74
CA LYS A 57 22.03 5.23 -5.90
C LYS A 57 22.61 6.64 -5.79
N ALA A 58 22.06 7.60 -6.52
CA ALA A 58 22.52 9.00 -6.51
C ALA A 58 22.44 9.64 -5.12
N ASN A 59 21.50 9.17 -4.29
CA ASN A 59 21.30 9.65 -2.94
C ASN A 59 21.95 8.79 -1.85
N GLY A 60 22.75 7.77 -2.23
CA GLY A 60 23.41 6.89 -1.26
C GLY A 60 22.46 6.08 -0.39
N ILE A 61 21.26 5.74 -0.91
CA ILE A 61 20.29 4.89 -0.25
C ILE A 61 20.60 3.44 -0.61
N PRO A 62 20.88 2.56 0.36
CA PRO A 62 21.23 1.18 0.09
C PRO A 62 20.02 0.33 -0.29
N SER A 63 20.25 -0.78 -0.97
CA SER A 63 19.25 -1.83 -1.19
C SER A 63 18.70 -2.37 0.14
N GLY A 64 17.41 -2.72 0.17
CA GLY A 64 16.74 -3.22 1.35
C GLY A 64 15.28 -3.60 1.08
N GLY A 65 14.51 -3.82 2.14
CA GLY A 65 13.07 -3.98 2.02
C GLY A 65 12.43 -2.69 1.54
N ALA A 66 11.50 -2.77 0.57
CA ALA A 66 10.75 -1.62 0.08
C ALA A 66 9.35 -1.55 0.72
N ALA A 67 8.92 -0.35 1.07
CA ALA A 67 7.55 -0.03 1.46
C ALA A 67 7.03 1.10 0.58
N LEU A 68 5.84 0.96 0.01
CA LEU A 68 5.23 1.93 -0.89
C LEU A 68 3.93 2.47 -0.30
N THR A 69 3.79 3.80 -0.29
CA THR A 69 2.49 4.44 -0.08
C THR A 69 1.69 4.36 -1.37
N LEU A 70 0.55 3.70 -1.34
CA LEU A 70 -0.31 3.52 -2.51
C LEU A 70 -1.15 4.77 -2.80
N SER A 71 -1.33 5.05 -4.07
CA SER A 71 -2.29 6.04 -4.54
C SER A 71 -3.73 5.52 -4.37
N ALA A 72 -4.67 6.42 -4.11
CA ALA A 72 -6.10 6.12 -4.11
C ALA A 72 -6.61 5.62 -5.50
N ALA A 73 -5.84 5.85 -6.57
CA ALA A 73 -6.15 5.32 -7.90
C ALA A 73 -5.93 3.80 -8.04
N ASP A 74 -5.20 3.18 -7.11
CA ASP A 74 -4.81 1.77 -7.18
C ASP A 74 -5.61 0.85 -6.25
N ALA A 75 -6.35 1.39 -5.30
CA ALA A 75 -7.08 0.60 -4.32
C ALA A 75 -8.49 1.16 -4.08
N PHE A 76 -9.43 0.28 -3.90
CA PHE A 76 -10.75 0.63 -3.35
C PHE A 76 -10.63 0.71 -1.83
N THR A 77 -11.07 1.81 -1.26
CA THR A 77 -11.08 1.99 0.20
C THR A 77 -12.46 2.36 0.68
N ARG A 78 -12.84 1.89 1.86
CA ARG A 78 -14.10 2.26 2.49
C ARG A 78 -14.07 2.07 4.01
N ASP A 79 -14.92 2.84 4.67
CA ASP A 79 -15.25 2.62 6.07
C ASP A 79 -16.44 1.65 6.13
N VAL A 80 -16.32 0.61 6.94
CA VAL A 80 -17.36 -0.40 7.16
C VAL A 80 -17.57 -0.64 8.65
N THR A 81 -18.82 -0.84 9.03
CA THR A 81 -19.20 -1.32 10.36
C THR A 81 -19.69 -2.75 10.24
N VAL A 82 -19.08 -3.66 10.97
CA VAL A 82 -19.41 -5.08 10.97
C VAL A 82 -19.65 -5.57 12.40
N PRO A 83 -20.43 -6.64 12.62
CA PRO A 83 -20.47 -7.30 13.91
C PRO A 83 -19.07 -7.70 14.37
N ALA A 84 -18.80 -7.66 15.66
CA ALA A 84 -17.51 -8.07 16.20
C ALA A 84 -17.23 -9.55 15.85
N MET A 85 -16.08 -9.80 15.26
CA MET A 85 -15.70 -11.14 14.79
C MET A 85 -14.19 -11.35 14.88
N THR A 86 -13.74 -12.59 14.78
CA THR A 86 -12.33 -12.95 14.77
C THR A 86 -11.67 -12.57 13.44
N GLU A 87 -10.33 -12.53 13.41
CA GLU A 87 -9.56 -12.29 12.17
C GLU A 87 -9.91 -13.29 11.05
N GLN A 88 -10.13 -14.57 11.40
CA GLN A 88 -10.53 -15.59 10.43
C GLN A 88 -11.91 -15.31 9.84
N GLN A 89 -12.86 -14.89 10.67
CA GLN A 89 -14.20 -14.49 10.22
C GLN A 89 -14.14 -13.23 9.37
N LEU A 90 -13.32 -12.25 9.74
CA LEU A 90 -13.09 -11.04 8.93
C LEU A 90 -12.50 -11.38 7.56
N ALA A 91 -11.48 -12.22 7.50
CA ALA A 91 -10.85 -12.63 6.24
C ALA A 91 -11.87 -13.26 5.27
N TYR A 92 -12.86 -13.99 5.81
CA TYR A 92 -13.94 -14.58 5.00
C TYR A 92 -15.02 -13.55 4.62
N ASN A 93 -15.42 -12.68 5.55
CA ASN A 93 -16.56 -11.77 5.36
C ASN A 93 -16.18 -10.47 4.65
N LEU A 94 -14.97 -9.95 4.87
CA LEU A 94 -14.53 -8.65 4.32
C LEU A 94 -14.71 -8.52 2.80
N PRO A 95 -14.45 -9.55 1.95
CA PRO A 95 -14.70 -9.47 0.51
C PRO A 95 -16.15 -9.17 0.13
N PHE A 96 -17.13 -9.50 0.97
CA PHE A 96 -18.53 -9.22 0.69
C PHE A 96 -18.88 -7.74 0.88
N GLU A 97 -18.17 -7.03 1.77
CA GLU A 97 -18.33 -5.59 1.97
C GLU A 97 -17.93 -4.76 0.73
N PHE A 98 -17.21 -5.37 -0.21
CA PHE A 98 -16.78 -4.74 -1.45
C PHE A 98 -17.60 -5.15 -2.68
N HIS A 99 -18.64 -5.98 -2.53
CA HIS A 99 -19.38 -6.57 -3.66
C HIS A 99 -19.81 -5.54 -4.71
N ASP A 100 -20.36 -4.40 -4.30
CA ASP A 100 -20.89 -3.38 -5.22
C ASP A 100 -19.81 -2.48 -5.83
N PHE A 101 -18.56 -2.62 -5.41
CA PHE A 101 -17.43 -1.76 -5.80
C PHE A 101 -16.43 -2.47 -6.69
N LEU A 102 -16.40 -3.80 -6.67
CA LEU A 102 -15.44 -4.57 -7.45
C LEU A 102 -15.92 -4.75 -8.89
N THR A 103 -15.01 -4.54 -9.83
CA THR A 103 -15.25 -4.73 -11.26
C THR A 103 -14.92 -6.13 -11.75
N GLU A 104 -14.16 -6.88 -10.94
CA GLU A 104 -13.67 -8.23 -11.23
C GLU A 104 -14.13 -9.20 -10.14
N GLU A 105 -13.90 -10.50 -10.35
CA GLU A 105 -14.16 -11.51 -9.32
C GLU A 105 -13.36 -11.27 -8.04
N LYS A 106 -13.95 -11.51 -6.88
CA LYS A 106 -13.32 -11.33 -5.55
C LYS A 106 -11.98 -12.06 -5.42
N SER A 107 -11.84 -13.22 -6.06
CA SER A 107 -10.61 -14.02 -6.07
C SER A 107 -9.40 -13.30 -6.66
N LYS A 108 -9.63 -12.25 -7.47
CA LYS A 108 -8.57 -11.44 -8.10
C LYS A 108 -8.06 -10.30 -7.20
N TYR A 109 -8.62 -10.11 -6.00
CA TYR A 109 -8.24 -9.04 -5.08
C TYR A 109 -7.54 -9.58 -3.84
N PHE A 110 -6.63 -8.77 -3.31
CA PHE A 110 -6.23 -8.79 -1.92
C PHE A 110 -7.14 -7.85 -1.14
N PHE A 111 -7.47 -8.24 0.09
CA PHE A 111 -8.22 -7.44 1.03
C PHE A 111 -7.40 -7.24 2.29
N ASP A 112 -7.48 -6.04 2.87
CA ASP A 112 -6.84 -5.72 4.14
C ASP A 112 -7.69 -4.71 4.90
N TYR A 113 -7.44 -4.54 6.18
CA TYR A 113 -8.21 -3.64 7.03
C TYR A 113 -7.39 -3.14 8.22
N SER A 114 -7.85 -2.02 8.77
CA SER A 114 -7.42 -1.50 10.06
C SER A 114 -8.63 -1.30 10.95
N VAL A 115 -8.57 -1.79 12.19
CA VAL A 115 -9.64 -1.58 13.18
C VAL A 115 -9.51 -0.16 13.71
N ARG A 116 -10.57 0.65 13.54
CA ARG A 116 -10.64 2.01 14.09
C ARG A 116 -11.22 2.02 15.49
N GLU A 117 -12.30 1.26 15.70
CA GLU A 117 -13.01 1.19 16.95
C GLU A 117 -13.65 -0.18 17.15
N VAL A 118 -13.73 -0.62 18.39
CA VAL A 118 -14.52 -1.78 18.80
C VAL A 118 -15.53 -1.32 19.84
N ARG A 119 -16.81 -1.31 19.47
CA ARG A 119 -17.91 -1.02 20.40
C ARG A 119 -18.21 -2.24 21.25
N ARG A 120 -18.40 -2.01 22.54
CA ARG A 120 -18.65 -3.06 23.53
C ARG A 120 -19.95 -2.81 24.27
N ASP A 121 -20.54 -3.88 24.76
CA ASP A 121 -21.67 -3.79 25.69
C ASP A 121 -21.24 -3.33 27.10
N PRO A 122 -22.20 -3.10 28.04
CA PRO A 122 -21.87 -2.70 29.40
C PRO A 122 -21.03 -3.73 30.18
N ASP A 123 -21.07 -5.00 29.77
CA ASP A 123 -20.30 -6.09 30.39
C ASP A 123 -18.91 -6.25 29.73
N GLY A 124 -18.59 -5.43 28.72
CA GLY A 124 -17.29 -5.39 28.05
C GLY A 124 -17.16 -6.35 26.86
N TYR A 125 -18.21 -7.06 26.45
CA TYR A 125 -18.18 -7.93 25.29
C TYR A 125 -18.24 -7.12 23.99
N PRO A 126 -17.39 -7.45 22.98
CA PRO A 126 -17.39 -6.75 21.71
C PRO A 126 -18.68 -7.04 20.92
N LEU A 127 -19.35 -5.95 20.47
CA LEU A 127 -20.59 -6.01 19.68
C LEU A 127 -20.35 -5.73 18.21
N GLU A 128 -19.67 -4.63 17.91
CA GLU A 128 -19.42 -4.15 16.55
C GLU A 128 -17.99 -3.60 16.40
N MET A 129 -17.53 -3.58 15.18
CA MET A 129 -16.22 -3.06 14.81
C MET A 129 -16.34 -2.09 13.65
N ASP A 130 -15.71 -0.91 13.79
CA ASP A 130 -15.51 0.03 12.70
C ASP A 130 -14.14 -0.21 12.08
N LEU A 131 -14.16 -0.47 10.78
CA LEU A 131 -12.96 -0.80 10.01
C LEU A 131 -12.73 0.23 8.92
N PHE A 132 -11.48 0.60 8.71
CA PHE A 132 -11.03 1.13 7.43
C PHE A 132 -10.52 -0.05 6.60
N ALA A 133 -11.21 -0.34 5.50
CA ALA A 133 -10.95 -1.52 4.68
C ALA A 133 -10.47 -1.13 3.29
N CYS A 134 -9.65 -1.96 2.67
CA CYS A 134 -9.19 -1.78 1.31
C CYS A 134 -9.22 -3.08 0.51
N ALA A 135 -9.38 -2.93 -0.81
CA ALA A 135 -9.26 -4.00 -1.79
C ALA A 135 -8.38 -3.54 -2.96
N MET A 136 -7.44 -4.37 -3.37
CA MET A 136 -6.52 -4.08 -4.47
C MET A 136 -6.35 -5.30 -5.38
N LEU A 137 -6.33 -5.09 -6.69
CA LEU A 137 -6.09 -6.17 -7.66
C LEU A 137 -4.73 -6.84 -7.41
N LYS A 138 -4.72 -8.16 -7.36
CA LYS A 138 -3.50 -8.97 -7.18
C LYS A 138 -2.46 -8.68 -8.26
N GLU A 139 -2.88 -8.53 -9.51
CA GLU A 139 -1.98 -8.20 -10.61
C GLU A 139 -1.28 -6.85 -10.40
N ARG A 140 -1.97 -5.87 -9.80
CA ARG A 140 -1.38 -4.56 -9.49
C ARG A 140 -0.33 -4.68 -8.39
N VAL A 141 -0.62 -5.45 -7.34
CA VAL A 141 0.35 -5.75 -6.27
C VAL A 141 1.59 -6.44 -6.84
N GLU A 142 1.40 -7.44 -7.73
CA GLU A 142 2.54 -8.13 -8.36
C GLU A 142 3.33 -7.23 -9.30
N ALA A 143 2.68 -6.31 -10.01
CA ALA A 143 3.37 -5.31 -10.82
C ALA A 143 4.29 -4.42 -9.98
N TYR A 144 3.83 -3.93 -8.82
CA TYR A 144 4.67 -3.18 -7.88
C TYR A 144 5.80 -4.02 -7.31
N ARG A 145 5.52 -5.26 -6.93
CA ARG A 145 6.57 -6.18 -6.45
C ARG A 145 7.64 -6.44 -7.51
N ALA A 146 7.25 -6.62 -8.77
CA ALA A 146 8.18 -6.80 -9.88
C ALA A 146 9.01 -5.54 -10.12
N MET A 147 8.38 -4.36 -10.08
CA MET A 147 9.05 -3.06 -10.20
C MET A 147 10.15 -2.90 -9.13
N PHE A 148 9.84 -3.15 -7.85
CA PHE A 148 10.84 -3.03 -6.78
C PHE A 148 11.93 -4.10 -6.86
N ARG A 149 11.60 -5.36 -7.23
CA ARG A 149 12.64 -6.38 -7.50
C ARG A 149 13.61 -5.97 -8.60
N ARG A 150 13.10 -5.31 -9.65
CA ARG A 150 13.94 -4.79 -10.75
C ARG A 150 14.77 -3.57 -10.29
N ALA A 151 14.24 -2.74 -9.43
CA ALA A 151 14.96 -1.58 -8.89
C ALA A 151 16.11 -1.97 -7.93
N GLY A 152 16.06 -3.15 -7.26
CA GLY A 152 17.06 -3.66 -6.30
C GLY A 152 16.70 -3.32 -4.89
#